data_bdf385c0e8c8ffe1106fff8c4abc4840
#
_entry.id   bdf385c0e8c8ffe1106fff8c4abc4840
#
_cell.length_a   1.000
_cell.length_b   1.000
_cell.length_c   1.000
_cell.angle_alpha   90.00
_cell.angle_beta   90.00
_cell.angle_gamma   90.00
#
_symmetry.space_group_name_H-M   'P 1'
#
loop_
_entity.id
_entity.type
_entity.pdbx_description
1 polymer ?
#
loop_
_entity_poly.entity_id
_entity_poly.type
_entity_poly.pdbx_seq_one_letter_code
_entity_poly.pdbx_strand_id
1 'polypeptide(L)'
;KKYLATDEKQTEEAFAGANYVVNAIQVGGYEPCTVTDFEIPKKYGLRQTIADTLGIGGIFRGLRTIPVMKKYADVMEKVCPDALFLNYTNPMSILSGYMQRYTKIKTVGLCHSCQVVVKDLRRWLDLPELEGANYTLAGINHMCWMLSIKDKDGKDLYPLIKKKKKIVQPVNDLVRLEIMDRFGYYNTESSEHTSEYHPYFIKKDHPELIERYHIPLDEYPRRCINQIENWKKQKETLMQPENIEHVRPREYASRIIEAIETGVPYKIYGNVLNKGLITNLPANACVEVPILVDENGLNPCVVGDIPDELAGLNMTHIPVHN
;
A
#
# COMPACT_ATOMS: atom_id res chain seq x y z
N LYS A 1 6.30 -24.12 14.06
CA LYS A 1 5.00 -24.83 14.07
C LYS A 1 4.14 -24.31 12.92
N LYS A 2 3.14 -25.10 12.48
CA LYS A 2 2.14 -24.71 11.48
C LYS A 2 0.76 -24.84 12.08
N TYR A 3 -0.11 -23.87 11.82
CA TYR A 3 -1.46 -23.80 12.36
C TYR A 3 -2.45 -23.46 11.25
N LEU A 4 -3.68 -23.95 11.38
CA LEU A 4 -4.76 -23.67 10.44
C LEU A 4 -5.55 -22.47 10.95
N ALA A 5 -5.46 -21.33 10.25
CA ALA A 5 -6.08 -20.07 10.64
C ALA A 5 -7.63 -20.04 10.58
N THR A 6 -8.25 -21.08 10.01
CA THR A 6 -9.70 -21.27 10.02
C THR A 6 -10.21 -22.04 11.23
N ASP A 7 -9.30 -22.63 12.01
CA ASP A 7 -9.57 -23.33 13.27
C ASP A 7 -9.30 -22.37 14.43
N GLU A 8 -10.29 -22.09 15.26
CA GLU A 8 -10.21 -21.10 16.33
C GLU A 8 -9.16 -21.51 17.40
N LYS A 9 -9.14 -22.79 17.80
CA LYS A 9 -8.18 -23.29 18.79
C LYS A 9 -6.74 -23.20 18.30
N GLN A 10 -6.50 -23.57 17.03
CA GLN A 10 -5.17 -23.46 16.45
C GLN A 10 -4.76 -22.00 16.28
N THR A 11 -5.72 -21.09 16.01
CA THR A 11 -5.46 -19.65 15.94
C THR A 11 -5.07 -19.09 17.31
N GLU A 12 -5.76 -19.51 18.39
CA GLU A 12 -5.38 -19.17 19.77
C GLU A 12 -3.98 -19.68 20.12
N GLU A 13 -3.67 -20.94 19.80
CA GLU A 13 -2.33 -21.50 20.03
C GLU A 13 -1.24 -20.76 19.22
N ALA A 14 -1.55 -20.32 18.00
CA ALA A 14 -0.61 -19.59 17.15
C ALA A 14 -0.29 -18.19 17.70
N PHE A 15 -1.29 -17.50 18.24
CA PHE A 15 -1.16 -16.13 18.73
C PHE A 15 -0.71 -16.06 20.21
N ALA A 16 -0.84 -17.15 20.98
CA ALA A 16 -0.52 -17.15 22.40
C ALA A 16 0.92 -16.67 22.69
N GLY A 17 1.02 -15.56 23.42
CA GLY A 17 2.29 -14.94 23.80
C GLY A 17 3.07 -14.27 22.66
N ALA A 18 2.44 -14.01 21.51
CA ALA A 18 3.09 -13.29 20.43
C ALA A 18 3.30 -11.80 20.78
N ASN A 19 4.46 -11.27 20.45
CA ASN A 19 4.76 -9.83 20.53
C ASN A 19 4.43 -9.12 19.20
N TYR A 20 4.54 -9.85 18.09
CA TYR A 20 4.33 -9.34 16.73
C TYR A 20 3.50 -10.31 15.92
N VAL A 21 2.54 -9.80 15.18
CA VAL A 21 1.74 -10.57 14.21
C VAL A 21 1.85 -9.92 12.85
N VAL A 22 2.42 -10.63 11.87
CA VAL A 22 2.51 -10.16 10.47
C VAL A 22 1.36 -10.76 9.69
N ASN A 23 0.49 -9.91 9.14
CA ASN A 23 -0.69 -10.30 8.39
C ASN A 23 -0.50 -10.05 6.89
N ALA A 24 -0.63 -11.13 6.10
CA ALA A 24 -0.53 -11.09 4.63
C ALA A 24 -1.54 -12.06 4.00
N ILE A 25 -2.79 -12.05 4.51
CA ILE A 25 -3.85 -12.96 4.05
C ILE A 25 -4.53 -12.46 2.77
N GLN A 26 -5.08 -13.39 1.99
CA GLN A 26 -6.02 -13.10 0.90
C GLN A 26 -7.25 -13.97 1.05
N VAL A 27 -8.33 -13.38 1.57
CA VAL A 27 -9.60 -14.08 1.78
C VAL A 27 -10.28 -14.35 0.44
N GLY A 28 -10.64 -15.62 0.20
CA GLY A 28 -11.31 -16.07 -1.01
C GLY A 28 -10.41 -16.33 -2.22
N GLY A 29 -9.11 -16.08 -2.10
CA GLY A 29 -8.10 -16.40 -3.13
C GLY A 29 -8.30 -15.72 -4.47
N TYR A 30 -7.55 -16.18 -5.47
CA TYR A 30 -7.74 -15.74 -6.86
C TYR A 30 -9.10 -16.21 -7.39
N GLU A 31 -9.37 -17.52 -7.37
CA GLU A 31 -10.68 -18.09 -7.67
C GLU A 31 -11.36 -18.53 -6.37
N PRO A 32 -12.63 -18.16 -6.17
CA PRO A 32 -13.49 -17.41 -7.09
C PRO A 32 -13.48 -15.90 -6.87
N CYS A 33 -12.87 -15.39 -5.76
CA CYS A 33 -13.21 -14.05 -5.29
C CYS A 33 -12.55 -12.92 -6.10
N THR A 34 -11.26 -13.00 -6.42
CA THR A 34 -10.62 -11.98 -7.26
C THR A 34 -11.24 -11.94 -8.66
N VAL A 35 -11.53 -13.10 -9.25
CA VAL A 35 -12.24 -13.18 -10.53
C VAL A 35 -13.59 -12.47 -10.45
N THR A 36 -14.36 -12.72 -9.39
CA THR A 36 -15.67 -12.08 -9.15
C THR A 36 -15.55 -10.56 -8.99
N ASP A 37 -14.51 -10.08 -8.30
CA ASP A 37 -14.25 -8.65 -8.08
C ASP A 37 -13.98 -7.90 -9.40
N PHE A 38 -13.59 -8.58 -10.47
CA PHE A 38 -13.43 -8.04 -11.82
C PHE A 38 -14.67 -8.26 -12.70
N GLU A 39 -15.22 -9.47 -12.71
CA GLU A 39 -16.28 -9.84 -13.66
C GLU A 39 -17.64 -9.20 -13.32
N ILE A 40 -17.95 -8.98 -12.04
CA ILE A 40 -19.20 -8.29 -11.67
C ILE A 40 -19.17 -6.82 -12.13
N PRO A 41 -18.14 -6.01 -11.80
CA PRO A 41 -18.09 -4.61 -12.26
C PRO A 41 -18.11 -4.47 -13.79
N LYS A 42 -17.50 -5.38 -14.53
CA LYS A 42 -17.54 -5.39 -16.00
C LYS A 42 -18.95 -5.42 -16.57
N LYS A 43 -19.88 -6.13 -15.92
CA LYS A 43 -21.29 -6.18 -16.34
C LYS A 43 -21.97 -4.82 -16.28
N TYR A 44 -21.44 -3.91 -15.49
CA TYR A 44 -21.91 -2.52 -15.33
C TYR A 44 -21.03 -1.51 -16.09
N GLY A 45 -20.12 -1.98 -16.93
CA GLY A 45 -19.22 -1.14 -17.72
C GLY A 45 -18.03 -0.57 -16.92
N LEU A 46 -17.78 -1.06 -15.72
CA LEU A 46 -16.66 -0.63 -14.89
C LEU A 46 -15.45 -1.55 -15.14
N ARG A 47 -14.38 -0.96 -15.64
CA ARG A 47 -13.11 -1.65 -15.90
C ARG A 47 -12.07 -1.27 -14.84
N GLN A 48 -11.24 -2.22 -14.48
CA GLN A 48 -10.25 -2.08 -13.41
C GLN A 48 -8.89 -2.63 -13.86
N THR A 49 -7.83 -2.22 -13.17
CA THR A 49 -6.46 -2.72 -13.41
C THR A 49 -6.05 -3.72 -12.33
N ILE A 50 -6.02 -3.30 -11.06
CA ILE A 50 -5.61 -4.11 -9.91
C ILE A 50 -6.78 -4.43 -8.97
N ALA A 51 -7.70 -3.51 -8.75
CA ALA A 51 -8.96 -3.70 -8.02
C ALA A 51 -8.82 -4.24 -6.58
N ASP A 52 -7.76 -3.88 -5.87
CA ASP A 52 -7.47 -4.46 -4.55
C ASP A 52 -7.54 -3.47 -3.37
N THR A 53 -7.58 -2.17 -3.63
CA THR A 53 -7.43 -1.15 -2.56
C THR A 53 -8.52 -0.09 -2.59
N LEU A 54 -8.63 0.69 -3.66
CA LEU A 54 -9.65 1.71 -3.86
C LEU A 54 -10.63 1.24 -4.94
N GLY A 55 -11.80 1.86 -5.01
CA GLY A 55 -12.83 1.49 -5.97
C GLY A 55 -13.60 0.23 -5.60
N ILE A 56 -14.41 -0.28 -6.56
CA ILE A 56 -15.42 -1.32 -6.29
C ILE A 56 -14.81 -2.67 -5.92
N GLY A 57 -13.71 -3.07 -6.55
CA GLY A 57 -13.01 -4.31 -6.22
C GLY A 57 -12.41 -4.26 -4.81
N GLY A 58 -11.84 -3.12 -4.41
CA GLY A 58 -11.36 -2.88 -3.06
C GLY A 58 -12.47 -2.96 -2.03
N ILE A 59 -13.66 -2.41 -2.31
CA ILE A 59 -14.84 -2.49 -1.45
C ILE A 59 -15.25 -3.96 -1.24
N PHE A 60 -15.40 -4.74 -2.30
CA PHE A 60 -15.75 -6.17 -2.21
C PHE A 60 -14.73 -6.95 -1.38
N ARG A 61 -13.43 -6.70 -1.63
CA ARG A 61 -12.34 -7.34 -0.91
C ARG A 61 -12.32 -6.93 0.57
N GLY A 62 -12.58 -5.67 0.88
CA GLY A 62 -12.69 -5.16 2.25
C GLY A 62 -13.83 -5.82 3.02
N LEU A 63 -15.04 -5.81 2.45
CA LEU A 63 -16.23 -6.42 3.05
C LEU A 63 -16.03 -7.92 3.35
N ARG A 64 -15.32 -8.64 2.51
CA ARG A 64 -14.99 -10.05 2.66
C ARG A 64 -13.92 -10.31 3.71
N THR A 65 -12.95 -9.41 3.83
CA THR A 65 -11.75 -9.59 4.67
C THR A 65 -11.95 -9.14 6.11
N ILE A 66 -12.73 -8.07 6.34
CA ILE A 66 -13.03 -7.53 7.68
C ILE A 66 -13.52 -8.59 8.66
N PRO A 67 -14.49 -9.47 8.33
CA PRO A 67 -14.96 -10.49 9.28
C PRO A 67 -13.85 -11.46 9.73
N VAL A 68 -12.89 -11.76 8.86
CA VAL A 68 -11.75 -12.63 9.20
C VAL A 68 -10.77 -11.89 10.10
N MET A 69 -10.43 -10.65 9.78
CA MET A 69 -9.55 -9.83 10.63
C MET A 69 -10.17 -9.56 12.00
N LYS A 70 -11.50 -9.37 12.07
CA LYS A 70 -12.20 -9.26 13.35
C LYS A 70 -12.01 -10.49 14.22
N LYS A 71 -12.15 -11.69 13.65
CA LYS A 71 -11.90 -12.94 14.40
C LYS A 71 -10.46 -13.00 14.93
N TYR A 72 -9.48 -12.61 14.13
CA TYR A 72 -8.09 -12.55 14.61
C TYR A 72 -7.92 -11.54 15.73
N ALA A 73 -8.50 -10.34 15.61
CA ALA A 73 -8.46 -9.36 16.69
C ALA A 73 -9.11 -9.87 17.97
N ASP A 74 -10.28 -10.50 17.88
CA ASP A 74 -10.99 -11.07 19.04
C ASP A 74 -10.13 -12.15 19.77
N VAL A 75 -9.40 -12.96 19.01
CA VAL A 75 -8.46 -13.93 19.58
C VAL A 75 -7.23 -13.22 20.18
N MET A 76 -6.63 -12.28 19.47
CA MET A 76 -5.45 -11.54 19.94
C MET A 76 -5.76 -10.77 21.23
N GLU A 77 -6.94 -10.15 21.34
CA GLU A 77 -7.35 -9.43 22.56
C GLU A 77 -7.40 -10.35 23.81
N LYS A 78 -7.59 -11.68 23.63
CA LYS A 78 -7.58 -12.67 24.71
C LYS A 78 -6.17 -13.16 25.04
N VAL A 79 -5.33 -13.44 24.01
CA VAL A 79 -4.10 -14.23 24.21
C VAL A 79 -2.79 -13.44 23.97
N CYS A 80 -2.85 -12.28 23.32
CA CYS A 80 -1.70 -11.39 23.09
C CYS A 80 -2.13 -9.91 22.89
N PRO A 81 -2.84 -9.29 23.86
CA PRO A 81 -3.45 -7.96 23.68
C PRO A 81 -2.44 -6.83 23.40
N ASP A 82 -1.19 -7.00 23.81
CA ASP A 82 -0.13 -6.00 23.62
C ASP A 82 0.64 -6.18 22.31
N ALA A 83 0.37 -7.23 21.54
CA ALA A 83 1.06 -7.53 20.30
C ALA A 83 0.86 -6.43 19.26
N LEU A 84 1.90 -6.12 18.49
CA LEU A 84 1.84 -5.22 17.35
C LEU A 84 1.41 -6.00 16.10
N PHE A 85 0.29 -5.57 15.49
CA PHE A 85 -0.24 -6.16 14.25
C PHE A 85 0.29 -5.38 13.03
N LEU A 86 1.14 -6.02 12.25
CA LEU A 86 1.79 -5.50 11.05
C LEU A 86 1.01 -5.97 9.82
N ASN A 87 0.16 -5.11 9.26
CA ASN A 87 -0.76 -5.48 8.20
C ASN A 87 -0.22 -5.18 6.80
N TYR A 88 -0.01 -6.20 5.97
CA TYR A 88 0.29 -6.08 4.53
C TYR A 88 -0.93 -6.32 3.64
N THR A 89 -2.06 -6.73 4.21
CA THR A 89 -3.25 -7.08 3.43
C THR A 89 -4.01 -5.85 2.95
N ASN A 90 -4.31 -5.81 1.66
CA ASN A 90 -5.20 -4.81 1.03
C ASN A 90 -6.68 -5.27 1.08
N PRO A 91 -7.61 -4.30 1.08
CA PRO A 91 -7.47 -2.83 0.97
C PRO A 91 -6.94 -2.18 2.25
N MET A 92 -5.78 -1.58 2.16
CA MET A 92 -4.99 -1.15 3.31
C MET A 92 -5.72 -0.15 4.23
N SER A 93 -6.23 0.95 3.68
CA SER A 93 -6.91 1.99 4.46
C SER A 93 -8.20 1.50 5.10
N ILE A 94 -8.95 0.62 4.43
CA ILE A 94 -10.17 0.00 4.97
C ILE A 94 -9.80 -0.94 6.11
N LEU A 95 -8.90 -1.88 5.89
CA LEU A 95 -8.59 -2.95 6.86
C LEU A 95 -7.81 -2.42 8.06
N SER A 96 -6.76 -1.63 7.84
CA SER A 96 -5.99 -1.03 8.93
C SER A 96 -6.81 0.00 9.70
N GLY A 97 -7.63 0.78 8.99
CA GLY A 97 -8.59 1.69 9.59
C GLY A 97 -9.64 0.98 10.44
N TYR A 98 -10.18 -0.15 9.95
CA TYR A 98 -11.10 -0.98 10.73
C TYR A 98 -10.45 -1.48 12.03
N MET A 99 -9.28 -2.08 11.94
CA MET A 99 -8.54 -2.58 13.11
C MET A 99 -8.32 -1.49 14.16
N GLN A 100 -7.88 -0.33 13.73
CA GLN A 100 -7.56 0.79 14.63
C GLN A 100 -8.81 1.50 15.20
N ARG A 101 -9.96 1.45 14.51
CA ARG A 101 -11.22 2.07 14.98
C ARG A 101 -12.04 1.16 15.89
N TYR A 102 -12.05 -0.15 15.60
CA TYR A 102 -13.02 -1.08 16.16
C TYR A 102 -12.40 -2.21 16.99
N THR A 103 -11.09 -2.23 17.16
CA THR A 103 -10.38 -3.19 18.02
C THR A 103 -9.38 -2.48 18.94
N LYS A 104 -8.89 -3.18 19.96
CA LYS A 104 -7.85 -2.68 20.88
C LYS A 104 -6.43 -3.02 20.42
N ILE A 105 -6.29 -3.78 19.34
CA ILE A 105 -5.00 -4.26 18.86
C ILE A 105 -4.21 -3.13 18.22
N LYS A 106 -3.01 -2.90 18.70
CA LYS A 106 -2.05 -1.96 18.10
C LYS A 106 -1.77 -2.40 16.67
N THR A 107 -2.13 -1.56 15.69
CA THR A 107 -2.04 -1.92 14.27
C THR A 107 -1.34 -0.84 13.47
N VAL A 108 -0.50 -1.24 12.52
CA VAL A 108 -0.01 -0.39 11.45
C VAL A 108 -0.13 -1.09 10.12
N GLY A 109 -0.62 -0.36 9.11
CA GLY A 109 -0.66 -0.84 7.73
C GLY A 109 0.66 -0.54 7.00
N LEU A 110 1.17 -1.51 6.26
CA LEU A 110 2.48 -1.49 5.61
C LEU A 110 2.32 -1.63 4.10
N CYS A 111 2.78 -0.62 3.35
CA CYS A 111 2.76 -0.60 1.90
C CYS A 111 4.16 -0.42 1.32
N HIS A 112 4.46 -1.08 0.20
CA HIS A 112 5.75 -1.00 -0.46
C HIS A 112 5.93 0.31 -1.25
N SER A 113 4.87 0.91 -1.77
CA SER A 113 4.92 2.04 -2.69
C SER A 113 5.73 3.21 -2.14
N CYS A 114 5.46 3.63 -0.92
CA CYS A 114 6.19 4.71 -0.26
C CYS A 114 7.67 4.39 -0.01
N GLN A 115 8.02 3.11 0.11
CA GLN A 115 9.41 2.68 0.36
C GLN A 115 10.25 2.66 -0.91
N VAL A 116 9.63 2.56 -2.08
CA VAL A 116 10.34 2.36 -3.35
C VAL A 116 10.18 3.52 -4.34
N VAL A 117 9.23 4.43 -4.12
CA VAL A 117 8.84 5.47 -5.08
C VAL A 117 10.01 6.31 -5.60
N VAL A 118 10.89 6.78 -4.73
CA VAL A 118 12.04 7.61 -5.13
C VAL A 118 13.05 6.82 -5.94
N LYS A 119 13.29 5.56 -5.56
CA LYS A 119 14.17 4.66 -6.29
C LYS A 119 13.64 4.35 -7.69
N ASP A 120 12.33 4.13 -7.79
CA ASP A 120 11.69 3.86 -9.08
C ASP A 120 11.67 5.10 -9.96
N LEU A 121 11.33 6.26 -9.41
CA LEU A 121 11.39 7.54 -10.13
C LEU A 121 12.80 7.84 -10.64
N ARG A 122 13.83 7.61 -9.81
CA ARG A 122 15.24 7.71 -10.19
C ARG A 122 15.57 6.84 -11.40
N ARG A 123 15.15 5.57 -11.35
CA ARG A 123 15.41 4.61 -12.44
C ARG A 123 14.67 4.97 -13.71
N TRP A 124 13.39 5.32 -13.61
CA TRP A 124 12.53 5.57 -14.78
C TRP A 124 12.87 6.88 -15.50
N LEU A 125 13.26 7.88 -14.76
CA LEU A 125 13.68 9.17 -15.36
C LEU A 125 15.19 9.29 -15.57
N ASP A 126 15.97 8.28 -15.22
CA ASP A 126 17.44 8.33 -15.26
C ASP A 126 17.95 9.60 -14.55
N LEU A 127 17.65 9.70 -13.25
CA LEU A 127 17.99 10.84 -12.39
C LEU A 127 18.87 10.38 -11.21
N PRO A 128 20.19 10.22 -11.42
CA PRO A 128 21.10 9.84 -10.33
C PRO A 128 21.09 10.83 -9.16
N GLU A 129 20.72 12.09 -9.37
CA GLU A 129 20.60 13.14 -8.36
C GLU A 129 19.58 12.82 -7.27
N LEU A 130 18.67 11.88 -7.51
CA LEU A 130 17.71 11.40 -6.51
C LEU A 130 18.32 10.39 -5.50
N GLU A 131 19.59 9.99 -5.68
CA GLU A 131 20.28 9.13 -4.71
C GLU A 131 20.45 9.85 -3.39
N GLY A 132 19.96 9.22 -2.30
CA GLY A 132 20.04 9.82 -0.96
C GLY A 132 19.18 11.06 -0.76
N ALA A 133 18.23 11.34 -1.66
CA ALA A 133 17.31 12.47 -1.52
C ALA A 133 16.46 12.35 -0.24
N ASN A 134 16.25 13.48 0.42
CA ASN A 134 15.28 13.61 1.52
C ASN A 134 13.89 13.93 0.95
N TYR A 135 12.88 13.20 1.39
CA TYR A 135 11.52 13.39 0.88
C TYR A 135 10.47 13.23 1.97
N THR A 136 9.33 13.86 1.76
CA THR A 136 8.13 13.75 2.60
C THR A 136 6.98 13.25 1.75
N LEU A 137 6.35 12.18 2.23
CA LEU A 137 5.15 11.60 1.62
C LEU A 137 4.00 11.68 2.61
N ALA A 138 2.80 12.00 2.14
CA ALA A 138 1.58 11.93 2.96
C ALA A 138 0.33 11.84 2.08
N GLY A 139 -0.73 11.22 2.63
CA GLY A 139 -2.02 11.04 1.98
C GLY A 139 -2.75 9.85 2.53
N ILE A 140 -3.43 9.09 1.67
CA ILE A 140 -4.01 7.79 1.97
C ILE A 140 -3.31 6.70 1.18
N ASN A 141 -3.40 5.45 1.61
CA ASN A 141 -2.76 4.35 0.91
C ASN A 141 -3.17 4.28 -0.56
N HIS A 142 -2.19 4.08 -1.42
CA HIS A 142 -2.25 4.09 -2.88
C HIS A 142 -2.66 5.45 -3.52
N MET A 143 -2.96 6.45 -2.69
CA MET A 143 -3.12 7.84 -3.10
C MET A 143 -2.39 8.76 -2.10
N CYS A 144 -1.13 8.41 -1.87
CA CYS A 144 -0.16 9.17 -1.09
C CYS A 144 0.69 10.03 -2.05
N TRP A 145 1.10 11.22 -1.60
CA TRP A 145 1.71 12.24 -2.44
C TRP A 145 3.12 12.58 -1.99
N MET A 146 4.03 12.74 -2.92
CA MET A 146 5.36 13.26 -2.65
C MET A 146 5.28 14.78 -2.49
N LEU A 147 5.14 15.24 -1.25
CA LEU A 147 4.97 16.67 -0.94
C LEU A 147 6.25 17.45 -1.11
N SER A 148 7.39 16.83 -0.85
CA SER A 148 8.70 17.43 -1.08
C SER A 148 9.73 16.36 -1.44
N ILE A 149 10.73 16.75 -2.23
CA ILE A 149 11.93 15.97 -2.49
C ILE A 149 13.12 16.91 -2.65
N LYS A 150 14.16 16.72 -1.83
CA LYS A 150 15.32 17.59 -1.76
C LYS A 150 16.59 16.75 -1.79
N ASP A 151 17.65 17.30 -2.38
CA ASP A 151 18.97 16.69 -2.28
C ASP A 151 19.56 16.84 -0.86
N LYS A 152 20.79 16.33 -0.67
CA LYS A 152 21.51 16.40 0.62
C LYS A 152 21.79 17.84 1.09
N ASP A 153 21.83 18.80 0.17
CA ASP A 153 22.11 20.21 0.43
C ASP A 153 20.80 21.03 0.59
N GLY A 154 19.65 20.36 0.55
CA GLY A 154 18.33 20.97 0.76
C GLY A 154 17.71 21.60 -0.49
N LYS A 155 18.33 21.46 -1.67
CA LYS A 155 17.81 21.98 -2.93
C LYS A 155 16.61 21.16 -3.40
N ASP A 156 15.54 21.83 -3.81
CA ASP A 156 14.35 21.21 -4.37
C ASP A 156 14.65 20.50 -5.70
N LEU A 157 14.28 19.23 -5.79
CA LEU A 157 14.48 18.39 -6.96
C LEU A 157 13.25 18.29 -7.88
N TYR A 158 12.09 18.83 -7.48
CA TYR A 158 10.91 18.82 -8.34
C TYR A 158 11.11 19.52 -9.69
N PRO A 159 11.78 20.68 -9.78
CA PRO A 159 12.08 21.33 -11.07
C PRO A 159 12.88 20.42 -12.01
N LEU A 160 13.82 19.65 -11.46
CA LEU A 160 14.62 18.70 -12.23
C LEU A 160 13.76 17.54 -12.74
N ILE A 161 12.93 16.95 -11.89
CA ILE A 161 11.98 15.89 -12.25
C ILE A 161 11.04 16.36 -13.37
N LYS A 162 10.41 17.54 -13.19
CA LYS A 162 9.52 18.15 -14.20
C LYS A 162 10.21 18.46 -15.53
N LYS A 163 11.50 18.82 -15.50
CA LYS A 163 12.27 19.01 -16.71
C LYS A 163 12.58 17.69 -17.42
N LYS A 164 13.07 16.70 -16.67
CA LYS A 164 13.52 15.40 -17.22
C LYS A 164 12.37 14.62 -17.83
N LYS A 165 11.18 14.60 -17.22
CA LYS A 165 10.00 13.91 -17.76
C LYS A 165 9.55 14.42 -19.14
N LYS A 166 9.89 15.65 -19.52
CA LYS A 166 9.61 16.17 -20.87
C LYS A 166 10.48 15.51 -21.93
N ILE A 167 11.61 14.94 -21.53
CA ILE A 167 12.58 14.27 -22.39
C ILE A 167 12.39 12.76 -22.35
N VAL A 168 12.26 12.22 -21.14
CA VAL A 168 12.05 10.79 -20.90
C VAL A 168 10.60 10.57 -20.51
N GLN A 169 9.87 9.81 -21.32
CA GLN A 169 8.46 9.44 -21.05
C GLN A 169 8.39 7.92 -20.83
N PRO A 170 8.62 7.45 -19.59
CA PRO A 170 8.57 6.03 -19.31
C PRO A 170 7.14 5.52 -19.48
N VAL A 171 6.95 4.58 -20.40
CA VAL A 171 5.63 4.04 -20.80
C VAL A 171 4.82 3.56 -19.59
N ASN A 172 5.50 2.98 -18.60
CA ASN A 172 4.85 2.46 -17.39
C ASN A 172 4.51 3.53 -16.36
N ASP A 173 4.77 4.82 -16.64
CA ASP A 173 4.59 5.90 -15.66
C ASP A 173 3.77 7.10 -16.17
N LEU A 174 3.18 6.99 -17.34
CA LEU A 174 2.49 8.10 -18.01
C LEU A 174 1.33 8.67 -17.19
N VAL A 175 0.59 7.82 -16.47
CA VAL A 175 -0.55 8.27 -15.65
C VAL A 175 -0.07 9.13 -14.49
N ARG A 176 0.96 8.71 -13.73
CA ARG A 176 1.48 9.50 -12.61
C ARG A 176 2.13 10.81 -13.07
N LEU A 177 2.80 10.77 -14.21
CA LEU A 177 3.40 11.97 -14.81
C LEU A 177 2.34 12.98 -15.25
N GLU A 178 1.19 12.50 -15.79
CA GLU A 178 0.05 13.36 -16.11
C GLU A 178 -0.59 13.95 -14.85
N ILE A 179 -0.80 13.14 -13.81
CA ILE A 179 -1.29 13.60 -12.50
C ILE A 179 -0.36 14.67 -11.92
N MET A 180 0.95 14.44 -11.95
CA MET A 180 1.93 15.44 -11.49
C MET A 180 1.86 16.76 -12.29
N ASP A 181 1.57 16.70 -13.58
CA ASP A 181 1.40 17.92 -14.40
C ASP A 181 0.15 18.72 -14.00
N ARG A 182 -0.94 18.02 -13.68
CA ARG A 182 -2.21 18.65 -13.34
C ARG A 182 -2.26 19.17 -11.91
N PHE A 183 -1.74 18.38 -10.96
CA PHE A 183 -1.86 18.66 -9.53
C PHE A 183 -0.53 19.08 -8.89
N GLY A 184 0.55 19.13 -9.65
CA GLY A 184 1.85 19.61 -9.16
C GLY A 184 2.69 18.57 -8.41
N TYR A 185 2.10 17.47 -7.94
CA TYR A 185 2.72 16.48 -7.06
C TYR A 185 2.68 15.08 -7.63
N TYR A 186 3.73 14.29 -7.35
CA TYR A 186 3.86 12.92 -7.82
C TYR A 186 3.18 11.95 -6.86
N ASN A 187 2.36 11.03 -7.39
CA ASN A 187 1.72 9.97 -6.62
C ASN A 187 2.70 8.84 -6.34
N THR A 188 2.61 8.23 -5.15
CA THR A 188 3.55 7.18 -4.72
C THR A 188 3.28 5.83 -5.34
N GLU A 189 2.01 5.54 -5.71
CA GLU A 189 1.64 4.24 -6.24
C GLU A 189 1.81 4.18 -7.78
N SER A 190 1.83 2.97 -8.34
CA SER A 190 2.04 2.75 -9.77
C SER A 190 0.98 3.41 -10.66
N SER A 191 1.31 3.60 -11.94
CA SER A 191 0.36 4.15 -12.91
C SER A 191 -0.87 3.29 -13.11
N GLU A 192 -0.74 1.95 -12.98
CA GLU A 192 -1.89 1.05 -13.05
C GLU A 192 -2.91 1.38 -11.95
N HIS A 193 -2.48 1.45 -10.69
CA HIS A 193 -3.34 1.81 -9.57
C HIS A 193 -3.88 3.24 -9.69
N THR A 194 -3.01 4.21 -9.99
CA THR A 194 -3.40 5.61 -10.15
C THR A 194 -4.48 5.78 -11.23
N SER A 195 -4.43 4.99 -12.30
CA SER A 195 -5.40 5.08 -13.39
C SER A 195 -6.83 4.70 -12.99
N GLU A 196 -6.99 3.73 -12.09
CA GLU A 196 -8.31 3.27 -11.65
C GLU A 196 -8.85 4.04 -10.43
N TYR A 197 -7.98 4.76 -9.71
CA TYR A 197 -8.37 5.51 -8.51
C TYR A 197 -8.82 6.95 -8.81
N HIS A 198 -8.67 7.40 -10.04
CA HIS A 198 -9.11 8.70 -10.51
C HIS A 198 -10.12 8.56 -11.65
N PRO A 199 -11.16 9.41 -11.71
CA PRO A 199 -12.19 9.32 -12.76
C PRO A 199 -11.73 9.87 -14.13
N TYR A 200 -10.41 10.05 -14.31
CA TYR A 200 -9.88 10.77 -15.48
C TYR A 200 -9.41 9.87 -16.62
N PHE A 201 -9.10 8.61 -16.36
CA PHE A 201 -8.35 7.75 -17.27
C PHE A 201 -9.16 6.59 -17.84
N ILE A 202 -9.88 5.84 -17.01
CA ILE A 202 -10.68 4.69 -17.43
C ILE A 202 -12.12 5.15 -17.60
N LYS A 203 -12.43 5.68 -18.80
CA LYS A 203 -13.74 6.24 -19.13
C LYS A 203 -14.42 5.42 -20.21
N LYS A 204 -15.72 5.15 -20.04
CA LYS A 204 -16.53 4.42 -21.02
C LYS A 204 -16.54 5.12 -22.39
N ASP A 205 -16.73 6.44 -22.38
CA ASP A 205 -16.88 7.25 -23.61
C ASP A 205 -15.55 7.74 -24.18
N HIS A 206 -14.41 7.37 -23.57
CA HIS A 206 -13.06 7.76 -23.98
C HIS A 206 -12.09 6.59 -23.94
N PRO A 207 -12.37 5.51 -24.71
CA PRO A 207 -11.51 4.32 -24.71
C PRO A 207 -10.09 4.58 -25.22
N GLU A 208 -9.87 5.63 -26.02
CA GLU A 208 -8.56 6.05 -26.52
C GLU A 208 -7.58 6.41 -25.39
N LEU A 209 -8.06 6.76 -24.19
CA LEU A 209 -7.21 7.05 -23.04
C LEU A 209 -6.49 5.80 -22.53
N ILE A 210 -7.10 4.62 -22.65
CA ILE A 210 -6.51 3.35 -22.27
C ILE A 210 -5.24 3.09 -23.10
N GLU A 211 -5.34 3.29 -24.41
CA GLU A 211 -4.21 3.14 -25.32
C GLU A 211 -3.16 4.25 -25.09
N ARG A 212 -3.60 5.51 -25.02
CA ARG A 212 -2.73 6.69 -24.84
C ARG A 212 -1.85 6.58 -23.60
N TYR A 213 -2.39 6.09 -22.48
CA TYR A 213 -1.66 5.98 -21.20
C TYR A 213 -1.16 4.57 -20.92
N HIS A 214 -1.27 3.65 -21.88
CA HIS A 214 -0.87 2.24 -21.76
C HIS A 214 -1.43 1.57 -20.50
N ILE A 215 -2.72 1.77 -20.22
CA ILE A 215 -3.37 1.27 -19.01
C ILE A 215 -3.62 -0.23 -19.13
N PRO A 216 -3.02 -1.06 -18.28
CA PRO A 216 -3.14 -2.51 -18.36
C PRO A 216 -4.42 -3.00 -17.66
N LEU A 217 -5.56 -2.89 -18.33
CA LEU A 217 -6.82 -3.42 -17.80
C LEU A 217 -6.67 -4.93 -17.48
N ASP A 218 -7.31 -5.36 -16.38
CA ASP A 218 -7.26 -6.76 -15.90
C ASP A 218 -5.83 -7.24 -15.56
N GLU A 219 -4.95 -6.34 -15.13
CA GLU A 219 -3.56 -6.69 -14.81
C GLU A 219 -3.45 -7.64 -13.62
N TYR A 220 -4.22 -7.44 -12.56
CA TYR A 220 -4.12 -8.30 -11.38
C TYR A 220 -4.50 -9.76 -11.65
N PRO A 221 -5.58 -10.09 -12.38
CA PRO A 221 -5.84 -11.44 -12.86
C PRO A 221 -4.65 -12.06 -13.62
N ARG A 222 -4.00 -11.31 -14.51
CA ARG A 222 -2.79 -11.79 -15.21
C ARG A 222 -1.64 -12.09 -14.25
N ARG A 223 -1.41 -11.20 -13.27
CA ARG A 223 -0.39 -11.42 -12.22
C ARG A 223 -0.68 -12.67 -11.40
N CYS A 224 -1.95 -12.90 -11.04
CA CYS A 224 -2.36 -14.09 -10.31
C CYS A 224 -2.06 -15.38 -11.08
N ILE A 225 -2.42 -15.42 -12.37
CA ILE A 225 -2.15 -16.58 -13.25
C ILE A 225 -0.65 -16.82 -13.34
N ASN A 226 0.13 -15.78 -13.65
CA ASN A 226 1.58 -15.86 -13.73
C ASN A 226 2.21 -16.33 -12.40
N GLN A 227 1.70 -15.87 -11.27
CA GLN A 227 2.20 -16.27 -9.95
C GLN A 227 1.91 -17.75 -9.66
N ILE A 228 0.73 -18.23 -10.05
CA ILE A 228 0.38 -19.66 -9.91
C ILE A 228 1.32 -20.53 -10.75
N GLU A 229 1.63 -20.11 -11.98
CA GLU A 229 2.54 -20.84 -12.86
C GLU A 229 3.99 -20.78 -12.33
N ASN A 230 4.44 -19.61 -11.92
CA ASN A 230 5.78 -19.41 -11.36
C ASN A 230 5.98 -20.19 -10.05
N TRP A 231 4.94 -20.33 -9.23
CA TRP A 231 5.01 -21.12 -8.01
C TRP A 231 5.36 -22.59 -8.26
N LYS A 232 4.87 -23.17 -9.35
CA LYS A 232 5.20 -24.55 -9.71
C LYS A 232 6.71 -24.74 -9.88
N LYS A 233 7.36 -23.81 -10.61
CA LYS A 233 8.82 -23.82 -10.84
C LYS A 233 9.59 -23.51 -9.56
N GLN A 234 9.14 -22.50 -8.80
CA GLN A 234 9.77 -22.09 -7.54
C GLN A 234 9.73 -23.23 -6.51
N LYS A 235 8.63 -23.96 -6.43
CA LYS A 235 8.49 -25.12 -5.54
C LYS A 235 9.56 -26.17 -5.82
N GLU A 236 9.84 -26.48 -7.08
CA GLU A 236 10.88 -27.43 -7.47
C GLU A 236 12.27 -26.95 -7.04
N THR A 237 12.58 -25.67 -7.24
CA THR A 237 13.84 -25.06 -6.81
C THR A 237 14.00 -25.10 -5.28
N LEU A 238 12.93 -24.77 -4.53
CA LEU A 238 12.94 -24.76 -3.06
C LEU A 238 13.08 -26.16 -2.44
N MET A 239 12.80 -27.22 -3.20
CA MET A 239 13.03 -28.60 -2.76
C MET A 239 14.50 -29.05 -2.89
N GLN A 240 15.37 -28.20 -3.43
CA GLN A 240 16.81 -28.41 -3.56
C GLN A 240 17.56 -27.40 -2.67
N PRO A 241 17.90 -27.77 -1.42
CA PRO A 241 18.44 -26.83 -0.41
C PRO A 241 19.71 -26.10 -0.86
N GLU A 242 20.55 -26.74 -1.68
CA GLU A 242 21.80 -26.18 -2.23
C GLU A 242 21.58 -24.98 -3.16
N ASN A 243 20.37 -24.79 -3.67
CA ASN A 243 20.01 -23.68 -4.56
C ASN A 243 19.38 -22.49 -3.84
N ILE A 244 19.28 -22.54 -2.50
CA ILE A 244 18.66 -21.47 -1.72
C ILE A 244 19.74 -20.47 -1.28
N GLU A 245 19.82 -19.34 -1.99
CA GLU A 245 20.59 -18.19 -1.56
C GLU A 245 19.74 -17.31 -0.63
N HIS A 246 20.24 -17.06 0.57
CA HIS A 246 19.58 -16.17 1.53
C HIS A 246 19.95 -14.72 1.24
N VAL A 247 19.06 -14.01 0.52
CA VAL A 247 19.18 -12.56 0.29
C VAL A 247 18.16 -11.83 1.16
N ARG A 248 18.61 -10.82 1.95
CA ARG A 248 17.71 -10.01 2.77
C ARG A 248 16.70 -9.29 1.87
N PRO A 249 15.39 -9.52 2.01
CA PRO A 249 14.37 -8.91 1.17
C PRO A 249 14.23 -7.41 1.48
N ARG A 250 13.47 -6.70 0.64
CA ARG A 250 13.11 -5.29 0.87
C ARG A 250 11.98 -5.10 1.88
N GLU A 251 11.45 -6.20 2.41
CA GLU A 251 10.40 -6.17 3.42
C GLU A 251 10.90 -5.48 4.70
N TYR A 252 10.08 -4.60 5.23
CA TYR A 252 10.49 -3.73 6.32
C TYR A 252 9.81 -4.02 7.66
N ALA A 253 8.88 -5.00 7.75
CA ALA A 253 8.35 -5.45 9.03
C ALA A 253 9.47 -5.92 9.97
N SER A 254 10.48 -6.62 9.46
CA SER A 254 11.66 -7.03 10.24
C SER A 254 12.47 -5.82 10.75
N ARG A 255 12.48 -4.71 10.01
CA ARG A 255 13.14 -3.46 10.43
C ARG A 255 12.37 -2.75 11.54
N ILE A 256 11.05 -2.83 11.51
CA ILE A 256 10.18 -2.31 12.58
C ILE A 256 10.46 -3.09 13.87
N ILE A 257 10.46 -4.42 13.79
CA ILE A 257 10.78 -5.29 14.93
C ILE A 257 12.18 -4.99 15.46
N GLU A 258 13.19 -4.94 14.58
CA GLU A 258 14.57 -4.62 14.93
C GLU A 258 14.67 -3.26 15.67
N ALA A 259 13.97 -2.23 15.18
CA ALA A 259 14.00 -0.90 15.82
C ALA A 259 13.36 -0.91 17.21
N ILE A 260 12.26 -1.62 17.40
CA ILE A 260 11.61 -1.74 18.71
C ILE A 260 12.49 -2.52 19.70
N GLU A 261 13.07 -3.63 19.27
CA GLU A 261 13.87 -4.52 20.16
C GLU A 261 15.27 -3.97 20.48
N THR A 262 15.84 -3.15 19.59
CA THR A 262 17.22 -2.62 19.77
C THR A 262 17.27 -1.15 20.20
N GLY A 263 16.16 -0.42 20.07
CA GLY A 263 16.12 1.02 20.28
C GLY A 263 16.78 1.85 19.17
N VAL A 264 17.29 1.21 18.11
CA VAL A 264 17.87 1.93 16.96
C VAL A 264 16.76 2.48 16.07
N PRO A 265 16.59 3.82 15.97
CA PRO A 265 15.46 4.39 15.27
C PRO A 265 15.43 4.04 13.79
N TYR A 266 14.24 3.73 13.27
CA TYR A 266 14.00 3.47 11.86
C TYR A 266 12.78 4.23 11.36
N LYS A 267 12.92 4.99 10.25
CA LYS A 267 11.81 5.73 9.64
C LYS A 267 11.12 4.86 8.60
N ILE A 268 9.80 4.77 8.71
CA ILE A 268 8.91 4.15 7.72
C ILE A 268 7.85 5.14 7.26
N TYR A 269 7.07 4.75 6.25
CA TYR A 269 5.76 5.29 5.93
C TYR A 269 4.73 4.22 6.24
N GLY A 270 3.73 4.54 7.06
CA GLY A 270 2.77 3.56 7.53
C GLY A 270 1.35 4.12 7.61
N ASN A 271 0.38 3.22 7.62
CA ASN A 271 -1.04 3.55 7.61
C ASN A 271 -1.61 3.52 9.03
N VAL A 272 -2.02 4.69 9.52
CA VAL A 272 -2.55 4.90 10.87
C VAL A 272 -3.76 5.85 10.84
N LEU A 273 -4.56 5.85 11.92
CA LEU A 273 -5.62 6.85 12.06
C LEU A 273 -5.03 8.26 12.13
N ASN A 274 -5.65 9.17 11.40
CA ASN A 274 -5.15 10.54 11.21
C ASN A 274 -4.95 11.27 12.53
N LYS A 275 -5.98 11.34 13.39
CA LYS A 275 -5.90 12.01 14.71
C LYS A 275 -5.16 13.37 14.68
N GLY A 276 -5.25 14.11 13.56
CA GLY A 276 -4.59 15.40 13.36
C GLY A 276 -3.19 15.35 12.73
N LEU A 277 -2.73 14.22 12.22
CA LEU A 277 -1.43 14.11 11.53
C LEU A 277 -1.42 14.87 10.20
N ILE A 278 -2.52 14.77 9.43
CA ILE A 278 -2.82 15.61 8.27
C ILE A 278 -4.03 16.47 8.66
N THR A 279 -3.80 17.76 8.87
CA THR A 279 -4.74 18.63 9.58
C THR A 279 -6.00 18.96 8.77
N ASN A 280 -5.92 18.94 7.44
CA ASN A 280 -7.06 19.16 6.54
C ASN A 280 -7.73 17.87 6.03
N LEU A 281 -7.49 16.72 6.69
CA LEU A 281 -8.23 15.48 6.47
C LEU A 281 -8.98 15.05 7.75
N PRO A 282 -10.09 14.29 7.64
CA PRO A 282 -10.86 13.83 8.79
C PRO A 282 -10.03 13.05 9.81
N ALA A 283 -10.24 13.30 11.10
CA ALA A 283 -9.48 12.66 12.19
C ALA A 283 -9.63 11.12 12.24
N ASN A 284 -10.74 10.60 11.72
CA ASN A 284 -11.02 9.16 11.63
C ASN A 284 -10.56 8.50 10.32
N ALA A 285 -9.97 9.27 9.40
CA ALA A 285 -9.38 8.70 8.19
C ALA A 285 -8.16 7.83 8.53
N CYS A 286 -7.95 6.75 7.79
CA CYS A 286 -6.69 6.01 7.81
C CYS A 286 -5.73 6.63 6.79
N VAL A 287 -4.67 7.27 7.27
CA VAL A 287 -3.71 8.03 6.46
C VAL A 287 -2.35 7.34 6.42
N GLU A 288 -1.61 7.56 5.34
CA GLU A 288 -0.24 7.10 5.17
C GLU A 288 0.72 8.28 5.40
N VAL A 289 1.53 8.19 6.45
CA VAL A 289 2.39 9.27 6.92
C VAL A 289 3.76 8.73 7.36
N PRO A 290 4.77 9.60 7.52
CA PRO A 290 6.03 9.21 8.14
C PRO A 290 5.81 8.75 9.59
N ILE A 291 6.46 7.65 9.97
CA ILE A 291 6.46 7.11 11.34
C ILE A 291 7.91 6.85 11.75
N LEU A 292 8.32 7.39 12.89
CA LEU A 292 9.56 7.02 13.53
C LEU A 292 9.29 5.81 14.43
N VAL A 293 10.07 4.76 14.28
CA VAL A 293 9.97 3.53 15.08
C VAL A 293 11.23 3.43 15.96
N ASP A 294 11.04 3.24 17.25
CA ASP A 294 12.10 3.04 18.25
C ASP A 294 11.61 2.12 19.37
N GLU A 295 12.33 2.03 20.49
CA GLU A 295 11.95 1.22 21.67
C GLU A 295 10.58 1.60 22.27
N ASN A 296 10.07 2.80 21.99
CA ASN A 296 8.74 3.23 22.43
C ASN A 296 7.64 2.80 21.46
N GLY A 297 8.00 2.14 20.35
CA GLY A 297 7.10 1.64 19.31
C GLY A 297 6.92 2.61 18.15
N LEU A 298 5.67 2.81 17.74
CA LEU A 298 5.33 3.62 16.57
C LEU A 298 5.04 5.06 16.93
N ASN A 299 5.80 6.01 16.39
CA ASN A 299 5.67 7.44 16.62
C ASN A 299 5.30 8.15 15.30
N PRO A 300 3.99 8.24 14.94
CA PRO A 300 3.55 8.91 13.72
C PRO A 300 3.88 10.41 13.76
N CYS A 301 4.44 10.93 12.66
CA CYS A 301 4.84 12.32 12.55
C CYS A 301 3.70 13.19 12.04
N VAL A 302 3.51 14.36 12.63
CA VAL A 302 2.58 15.38 12.14
C VAL A 302 3.13 15.96 10.83
N VAL A 303 2.29 15.97 9.80
CA VAL A 303 2.60 16.53 8.47
C VAL A 303 2.07 17.93 8.33
N GLY A 304 0.92 18.24 8.96
CA GLY A 304 0.16 19.48 8.77
C GLY A 304 -0.79 19.37 7.57
N ASP A 305 -1.15 20.51 6.98
CA ASP A 305 -2.00 20.52 5.79
C ASP A 305 -1.25 20.00 4.56
N ILE A 306 -1.91 19.14 3.79
CA ILE A 306 -1.49 18.85 2.42
C ILE A 306 -2.18 19.84 1.45
N PRO A 307 -1.67 20.07 0.23
CA PRO A 307 -2.33 20.92 -0.75
C PRO A 307 -3.82 20.57 -0.91
N ASP A 308 -4.67 21.59 -0.98
CA ASP A 308 -6.15 21.45 -0.99
C ASP A 308 -6.64 20.55 -2.14
N GLU A 309 -6.02 20.66 -3.31
CA GLU A 309 -6.32 19.81 -4.47
C GLU A 309 -6.04 18.34 -4.19
N LEU A 310 -4.98 18.01 -3.44
CA LEU A 310 -4.64 16.65 -3.05
C LEU A 310 -5.55 16.14 -1.94
N ALA A 311 -5.88 17.00 -0.98
CA ALA A 311 -6.87 16.70 0.06
C ALA A 311 -8.24 16.41 -0.57
N GLY A 312 -8.65 17.20 -1.57
CA GLY A 312 -9.87 16.99 -2.34
C GLY A 312 -9.89 15.62 -3.04
N LEU A 313 -8.79 15.22 -3.66
CA LEU A 313 -8.66 13.90 -4.28
C LEU A 313 -8.74 12.77 -3.24
N ASN A 314 -8.04 12.89 -2.13
CA ASN A 314 -8.12 11.91 -1.04
C ASN A 314 -9.54 11.80 -0.47
N MET A 315 -10.25 12.93 -0.33
CA MET A 315 -11.63 12.96 0.14
C MET A 315 -12.65 12.26 -0.77
N THR A 316 -12.33 12.01 -2.03
CA THR A 316 -13.19 11.18 -2.90
C THR A 316 -13.27 9.72 -2.44
N HIS A 317 -12.29 9.24 -1.66
CA HIS A 317 -12.20 7.86 -1.18
C HIS A 317 -12.43 7.72 0.33
N ILE A 318 -11.98 8.66 1.14
CA ILE A 318 -12.06 8.57 2.61
C ILE A 318 -13.47 8.23 3.12
N PRO A 319 -14.59 8.82 2.62
CA PRO A 319 -15.94 8.46 3.07
C PRO A 319 -16.32 7.01 2.81
N VAL A 320 -15.71 6.38 1.81
CA VAL A 320 -15.96 4.95 1.48
C VAL A 320 -15.20 4.02 2.42
N HIS A 321 -14.06 4.48 2.99
CA HIS A 321 -13.22 3.68 3.90
C HIS A 321 -13.76 3.65 5.33
N ASN A 322 -14.62 4.60 5.70
CA ASN A 322 -15.16 4.77 7.02
C ASN A 322 -16.53 4.09 7.16
#